data_fd97fdb3ec6101f5ee417794c798a70d
#
_entry.id   fd97fdb3ec6101f5ee417794c798a70d
#
_cell.length_a   1.000
_cell.length_b   1.000
_cell.length_c   1.000
_cell.angle_alpha   90.00
_cell.angle_beta   90.00
_cell.angle_gamma   90.00
#
_symmetry.space_group_name_H-M   'P 1'
#
loop_
_entity.id
_entity.type
_entity.pdbx_description
1 polymer ?
#
loop_
_entity_poly.entity_id
_entity_poly.type
_entity_poly.pdbx_seq_one_letter_code
_entity_poly.pdbx_strand_id
1 'polypeptide(L)'
;MDLPQKILRLKKEKKAVILAHNYQRSEIQDIADYVGDSIELSRKAAQEKDAEIIVFSAVDFMAESAAILNPDKKVLLPCLGARCPMAQMLTVEEIKRAKAMCPGAPVVLYVNTLATCKAHCDVCCTSANAVEVINSLDAETILFGPDKNLAEYVSEKTGKKIVPLPENGFCPTHLLFQPEDVMVQKMEHSDAIVMVHPECSTEMRKVADFVGSTSKMCHFANESNAKNFIVGTEEGILHRLGKENPDKNFYLAYEGAICPNMKLTTLDRLYTALKEEKNVVKVPEAVAKKARASLERMFEV
;
A
#
# COMPACT_ATOMS: atom_id res chain seq x y z
N MET A 1 3.67 33.47 5.18
CA MET A 1 4.09 32.11 4.79
C MET A 1 2.95 31.18 5.18
N ASP A 2 2.36 30.50 4.23
CA ASP A 2 1.31 29.51 4.44
C ASP A 2 1.86 28.22 5.04
N LEU A 3 0.98 27.28 5.38
CA LEU A 3 1.37 26.05 6.07
C LEU A 3 2.24 25.15 5.19
N PRO A 4 1.97 24.89 3.89
CA PRO A 4 2.87 24.19 3.00
C PRO A 4 4.28 24.75 2.96
N GLN A 5 4.42 26.07 2.82
CA GLN A 5 5.73 26.75 2.80
C GLN A 5 6.48 26.58 4.13
N LYS A 6 5.76 26.63 5.28
CA LYS A 6 6.36 26.37 6.60
C LYS A 6 6.87 24.93 6.71
N ILE A 7 6.12 23.97 6.18
CA ILE A 7 6.52 22.55 6.17
C ILE A 7 7.78 22.36 5.29
N LEU A 8 7.77 22.89 4.07
CA LEU A 8 8.90 22.77 3.14
C LEU A 8 10.18 23.42 3.68
N ARG A 9 10.07 24.54 4.39
CA ARG A 9 11.20 25.16 5.10
C ARG A 9 11.72 24.27 6.21
N LEU A 10 10.82 23.81 7.09
CA LEU A 10 11.15 22.97 8.23
C LEU A 10 11.76 21.63 7.80
N LYS A 11 11.27 21.05 6.70
CA LYS A 11 11.82 19.85 6.05
C LYS A 11 13.31 20.03 5.72
N LYS A 12 13.68 21.15 5.10
CA LYS A 12 15.08 21.47 4.78
C LYS A 12 15.93 21.67 6.05
N GLU A 13 15.42 22.44 7.02
CA GLU A 13 16.12 22.72 8.28
C GLU A 13 16.43 21.44 9.07
N LYS A 14 15.54 20.44 9.00
CA LYS A 14 15.66 19.18 9.75
C LYS A 14 16.19 18.01 8.90
N LYS A 15 16.66 18.27 7.68
CA LYS A 15 17.09 17.24 6.75
C LYS A 15 16.08 16.08 6.67
N ALA A 16 14.83 16.43 6.47
CA ALA A 16 13.74 15.46 6.40
C ALA A 16 13.31 15.21 4.97
N VAL A 17 12.85 13.97 4.69
CA VAL A 17 12.14 13.57 3.47
C VAL A 17 10.70 13.23 3.79
N ILE A 18 9.77 13.65 2.94
CA ILE A 18 8.34 13.34 3.07
C ILE A 18 7.98 12.30 2.01
N LEU A 19 7.57 11.12 2.45
CA LEU A 19 7.05 10.05 1.61
C LEU A 19 5.54 9.96 1.78
N ALA A 20 4.78 10.00 0.68
CA ALA A 20 3.32 9.98 0.71
C ALA A 20 2.75 8.83 -0.14
N HIS A 21 1.80 8.10 0.40
CA HIS A 21 1.08 7.08 -0.37
C HIS A 21 0.12 7.72 -1.37
N ASN A 22 -0.15 7.05 -2.49
CA ASN A 22 -1.09 7.48 -3.53
C ASN A 22 -2.52 7.78 -3.01
N TYR A 23 -2.89 7.25 -1.83
CA TYR A 23 -4.19 7.48 -1.19
C TYR A 23 -4.20 8.68 -0.23
N GLN A 24 -3.14 9.46 -0.18
CA GLN A 24 -3.11 10.66 0.64
C GLN A 24 -3.94 11.79 0.02
N ARG A 25 -4.30 12.78 0.86
CA ARG A 25 -4.89 14.04 0.43
C ARG A 25 -4.01 14.71 -0.61
N SER A 26 -4.61 15.40 -1.57
CA SER A 26 -3.89 16.11 -2.64
C SER A 26 -2.81 17.06 -2.10
N GLU A 27 -3.16 17.84 -1.07
CA GLU A 27 -2.23 18.80 -0.45
C GLU A 27 -1.03 18.13 0.24
N ILE A 28 -1.14 16.86 0.65
CA ILE A 28 -0.01 16.08 1.19
C ILE A 28 0.84 15.54 0.05
N GLN A 29 0.22 15.05 -1.02
CA GLN A 29 0.93 14.59 -2.22
C GLN A 29 1.74 15.73 -2.85
N ASP A 30 1.21 16.95 -2.88
CA ASP A 30 1.87 18.11 -3.50
C ASP A 30 3.13 18.59 -2.77
N ILE A 31 3.24 18.35 -1.46
CA ILE A 31 4.44 18.71 -0.68
C ILE A 31 5.40 17.54 -0.44
N ALA A 32 5.02 16.33 -0.85
CA ALA A 32 5.86 15.14 -0.69
C ALA A 32 7.05 15.17 -1.66
N ASP A 33 8.18 14.60 -1.23
CA ASP A 33 9.33 14.38 -2.10
C ASP A 33 9.10 13.20 -3.04
N TYR A 34 8.35 12.20 -2.55
CA TYR A 34 7.98 11.03 -3.34
C TYR A 34 6.54 10.65 -3.03
N VAL A 35 5.77 10.39 -4.08
CA VAL A 35 4.42 9.82 -4.02
C VAL A 35 4.46 8.46 -4.71
N GLY A 36 3.88 7.44 -4.08
CA GLY A 36 3.94 6.10 -4.64
C GLY A 36 3.08 5.07 -3.91
N ASP A 37 3.20 3.82 -4.33
CA ASP A 37 2.64 2.68 -3.62
C ASP A 37 3.60 2.14 -2.54
N SER A 38 3.20 1.06 -1.88
CA SER A 38 3.95 0.50 -0.76
C SER A 38 5.37 0.05 -1.15
N ILE A 39 5.56 -0.52 -2.36
CA ILE A 39 6.88 -1.00 -2.78
C ILE A 39 7.78 0.16 -3.19
N GLU A 40 7.24 1.13 -3.93
CA GLU A 40 7.99 2.32 -4.35
C GLU A 40 8.49 3.10 -3.13
N LEU A 41 7.59 3.36 -2.16
CA LEU A 41 7.95 4.12 -0.96
C LEU A 41 8.90 3.33 -0.05
N SER A 42 8.77 2.00 0.05
CA SER A 42 9.71 1.18 0.81
C SER A 42 11.10 1.19 0.18
N ARG A 43 11.19 1.10 -1.16
CA ARG A 43 12.47 1.23 -1.89
C ARG A 43 13.09 2.62 -1.70
N LYS A 44 12.28 3.69 -1.82
CA LYS A 44 12.75 5.07 -1.60
C LYS A 44 13.23 5.28 -0.17
N ALA A 45 12.50 4.79 0.81
CA ALA A 45 12.92 4.83 2.20
C ALA A 45 14.27 4.14 2.42
N ALA A 46 14.44 2.92 1.87
CA ALA A 46 15.68 2.14 1.99
C ALA A 46 16.88 2.78 1.27
N GLN A 47 16.65 3.50 0.19
CA GLN A 47 17.67 4.16 -0.63
C GLN A 47 18.04 5.57 -0.12
N GLU A 48 17.21 6.16 0.75
CA GLU A 48 17.43 7.50 1.27
C GLU A 48 18.68 7.53 2.17
N LYS A 49 19.70 8.31 1.80
CA LYS A 49 20.97 8.38 2.51
C LYS A 49 21.16 9.69 3.27
N ASP A 50 20.64 10.79 2.73
CA ASP A 50 20.95 12.13 3.17
C ASP A 50 20.01 12.66 4.25
N ALA A 51 18.77 12.12 4.30
CA ALA A 51 17.80 12.53 5.31
C ALA A 51 18.08 11.88 6.67
N GLU A 52 17.94 12.68 7.73
CA GLU A 52 17.98 12.23 9.12
C GLU A 52 16.58 11.81 9.61
N ILE A 53 15.54 12.38 8.99
CA ILE A 53 14.12 12.13 9.33
C ILE A 53 13.35 11.71 8.08
N ILE A 54 12.57 10.65 8.21
CA ILE A 54 11.57 10.24 7.22
C ILE A 54 10.19 10.53 7.79
N VAL A 55 9.45 11.45 7.18
CA VAL A 55 8.02 11.65 7.49
C VAL A 55 7.22 10.74 6.57
N PHE A 56 6.63 9.69 7.14
CA PHE A 56 5.88 8.72 6.37
C PHE A 56 4.38 9.05 6.41
N SER A 57 3.90 9.73 5.38
CA SER A 57 2.49 10.12 5.22
C SER A 57 1.68 8.97 4.65
N ALA A 58 1.27 8.06 5.51
CA ALA A 58 0.48 6.87 5.21
C ALA A 58 -0.11 6.28 6.51
N VAL A 59 -0.14 4.95 6.64
CA VAL A 59 -0.63 4.21 7.81
C VAL A 59 0.50 3.46 8.53
N ASP A 60 0.19 2.95 9.71
CA ASP A 60 1.12 2.37 10.69
C ASP A 60 2.11 1.34 10.13
N PHE A 61 1.62 0.26 9.48
CA PHE A 61 2.47 -0.82 8.98
C PHE A 61 3.52 -0.36 7.95
N MET A 62 3.22 0.71 7.20
CA MET A 62 4.15 1.29 6.22
C MET A 62 5.26 2.05 6.94
N ALA A 63 4.92 2.83 7.95
CA ALA A 63 5.89 3.54 8.77
C ALA A 63 6.75 2.56 9.60
N GLU A 64 6.18 1.44 10.09
CA GLU A 64 6.95 0.34 10.69
C GLU A 64 7.95 -0.26 9.70
N SER A 65 7.53 -0.53 8.46
CA SER A 65 8.42 -1.07 7.43
C SER A 65 9.58 -0.10 7.11
N ALA A 66 9.27 1.21 7.01
CA ALA A 66 10.30 2.24 6.83
C ALA A 66 11.27 2.29 8.02
N ALA A 67 10.79 2.18 9.27
CA ALA A 67 11.63 2.16 10.46
C ALA A 67 12.52 0.90 10.53
N ILE A 68 12.00 -0.26 10.12
CA ILE A 68 12.76 -1.50 10.04
C ILE A 68 13.90 -1.40 9.03
N LEU A 69 13.64 -0.81 7.86
CA LEU A 69 14.62 -0.67 6.78
C LEU A 69 15.64 0.45 7.03
N ASN A 70 15.33 1.40 7.92
CA ASN A 70 16.17 2.57 8.25
C ASN A 70 16.38 2.71 9.76
N PRO A 71 17.13 1.81 10.41
CA PRO A 71 17.29 1.80 11.87
C PRO A 71 18.01 3.04 12.41
N ASP A 72 18.80 3.71 11.58
CA ASP A 72 19.59 4.88 11.95
C ASP A 72 18.82 6.19 11.77
N LYS A 73 17.60 6.15 11.25
CA LYS A 73 16.77 7.33 10.96
C LYS A 73 15.56 7.43 11.87
N LYS A 74 15.10 8.64 12.12
CA LYS A 74 13.81 8.87 12.77
C LYS A 74 12.70 8.74 11.73
N VAL A 75 11.81 7.77 11.89
CA VAL A 75 10.60 7.66 11.07
C VAL A 75 9.43 8.23 11.86
N LEU A 76 8.80 9.27 11.33
CA LEU A 76 7.66 9.95 11.92
C LEU A 76 6.38 9.56 11.18
N LEU A 77 5.35 9.13 11.92
CA LEU A 77 3.98 8.97 11.42
C LEU A 77 3.16 10.19 11.85
N PRO A 78 2.68 11.06 10.95
CA PRO A 78 1.98 12.30 11.32
C PRO A 78 0.80 12.11 12.26
N CYS A 79 0.12 10.96 12.19
CA CYS A 79 -0.98 10.58 13.07
C CYS A 79 -0.86 9.12 13.51
N LEU A 80 -0.62 8.86 14.81
CA LEU A 80 -0.55 7.48 15.34
C LEU A 80 -1.88 6.72 15.24
N GLY A 81 -3.00 7.41 15.08
CA GLY A 81 -4.30 6.81 14.84
C GLY A 81 -4.50 6.32 13.39
N ALA A 82 -3.58 6.64 12.48
CA ALA A 82 -3.63 6.18 11.09
C ALA A 82 -3.22 4.70 11.02
N ARG A 83 -4.13 3.81 11.39
CA ARG A 83 -3.94 2.36 11.46
C ARG A 83 -4.67 1.68 10.31
N CYS A 84 -4.03 0.71 9.67
CA CYS A 84 -4.69 -0.10 8.65
C CYS A 84 -5.56 -1.18 9.30
N PRO A 85 -6.90 -1.18 9.10
CA PRO A 85 -7.76 -2.23 9.67
C PRO A 85 -7.37 -3.63 9.21
N MET A 86 -7.06 -3.80 7.92
CA MET A 86 -6.62 -5.07 7.37
C MET A 86 -5.34 -5.60 8.04
N ALA A 87 -4.36 -4.71 8.31
CA ALA A 87 -3.12 -5.09 8.97
C ALA A 87 -3.34 -5.60 10.40
N GLN A 88 -4.44 -5.24 11.04
CA GLN A 88 -4.84 -5.70 12.38
C GLN A 88 -5.58 -7.05 12.36
N MET A 89 -6.01 -7.54 11.18
CA MET A 89 -6.80 -8.77 11.07
C MET A 89 -5.96 -10.03 11.22
N LEU A 90 -4.65 -9.98 10.97
CA LEU A 90 -3.76 -11.13 11.10
C LEU A 90 -2.96 -11.07 12.40
N THR A 91 -2.93 -12.19 13.12
CA THR A 91 -2.17 -12.37 14.36
C THR A 91 -0.99 -13.34 14.19
N VAL A 92 0.00 -13.24 15.07
CA VAL A 92 1.14 -14.20 15.10
C VAL A 92 0.67 -15.61 15.43
N GLU A 93 -0.35 -15.74 16.26
CA GLU A 93 -0.94 -17.01 16.68
C GLU A 93 -1.60 -17.72 15.48
N GLU A 94 -2.29 -16.99 14.61
CA GLU A 94 -2.86 -17.53 13.38
C GLU A 94 -1.78 -18.02 12.42
N ILE A 95 -0.69 -17.26 12.25
CA ILE A 95 0.45 -17.70 11.43
C ILE A 95 1.05 -19.00 11.98
N LYS A 96 1.29 -19.08 13.29
CA LYS A 96 1.83 -20.29 13.92
C LYS A 96 0.91 -21.49 13.77
N ARG A 97 -0.41 -21.28 13.94
CA ARG A 97 -1.42 -22.33 13.75
C ARG A 97 -1.43 -22.83 12.32
N ALA A 98 -1.43 -21.94 11.35
CA ALA A 98 -1.42 -22.31 9.94
C ALA A 98 -0.14 -23.06 9.53
N LYS A 99 1.04 -22.63 10.02
CA LYS A 99 2.31 -23.37 9.84
C LYS A 99 2.24 -24.79 10.41
N ALA A 100 1.57 -24.98 11.54
CA ALA A 100 1.39 -26.32 12.13
C ALA A 100 0.42 -27.19 11.31
N MET A 101 -0.61 -26.59 10.69
CA MET A 101 -1.57 -27.29 9.83
C MET A 101 -1.04 -27.60 8.43
N CYS A 102 -0.11 -26.79 7.93
CA CYS A 102 0.52 -26.94 6.61
C CYS A 102 2.04 -26.97 6.75
N PRO A 103 2.62 -28.06 7.28
CA PRO A 103 4.07 -28.17 7.49
C PRO A 103 4.83 -28.03 6.17
N GLY A 104 5.86 -27.18 6.16
CA GLY A 104 6.70 -26.93 4.98
C GLY A 104 6.15 -25.90 4.00
N ALA A 105 4.89 -25.47 4.13
CA ALA A 105 4.37 -24.39 3.30
C ALA A 105 5.01 -23.04 3.69
N PRO A 106 5.59 -22.28 2.73
CA PRO A 106 6.12 -20.96 3.01
C PRO A 106 5.00 -19.98 3.33
N VAL A 107 5.30 -19.01 4.19
CA VAL A 107 4.40 -17.90 4.54
C VAL A 107 4.82 -16.66 3.79
N VAL A 108 3.96 -16.17 2.93
CA VAL A 108 4.11 -14.90 2.22
C VAL A 108 3.14 -13.89 2.83
N LEU A 109 3.66 -12.75 3.27
CA LEU A 109 2.79 -11.70 3.80
C LEU A 109 2.81 -10.46 2.91
N TYR A 110 1.63 -10.06 2.51
CA TYR A 110 1.41 -8.72 1.98
C TYR A 110 1.87 -7.70 3.02
N VAL A 111 2.61 -6.69 2.60
CA VAL A 111 3.21 -5.68 3.52
C VAL A 111 2.19 -4.96 4.40
N ASN A 112 0.90 -5.02 4.04
CA ASN A 112 -0.22 -4.50 4.82
C ASN A 112 -0.48 -5.36 6.06
N THR A 113 0.57 -5.58 6.85
CA THR A 113 0.61 -6.43 8.04
C THR A 113 1.53 -5.76 9.06
N LEU A 114 1.29 -5.96 10.35
CA LEU A 114 2.15 -5.41 11.40
C LEU A 114 3.54 -6.05 11.41
N ALA A 115 4.54 -5.30 11.90
CA ALA A 115 5.92 -5.75 12.02
C ALA A 115 6.06 -7.08 12.79
N THR A 116 5.24 -7.29 13.81
CA THR A 116 5.20 -8.54 14.60
C THR A 116 4.88 -9.75 13.73
N CYS A 117 3.92 -9.63 12.80
CA CYS A 117 3.57 -10.71 11.88
C CYS A 117 4.66 -10.89 10.80
N LYS A 118 5.22 -9.80 10.26
CA LYS A 118 6.35 -9.85 9.31
C LYS A 118 7.56 -10.61 9.86
N ALA A 119 7.79 -10.57 11.17
CA ALA A 119 8.85 -11.33 11.83
C ALA A 119 8.62 -12.86 11.82
N HIS A 120 7.48 -13.34 11.35
CA HIS A 120 7.09 -14.75 11.28
C HIS A 120 6.80 -15.25 9.85
N CYS A 121 7.04 -14.44 8.82
CA CYS A 121 6.90 -14.85 7.42
C CYS A 121 8.27 -15.11 6.77
N ASP A 122 8.24 -15.81 5.66
CA ASP A 122 9.44 -16.18 4.89
C ASP A 122 9.81 -15.07 3.89
N VAL A 123 8.83 -14.38 3.35
CA VAL A 123 9.00 -13.23 2.44
C VAL A 123 7.78 -12.32 2.49
N CYS A 124 8.00 -11.00 2.36
CA CYS A 124 6.94 -10.04 2.13
C CYS A 124 6.69 -9.85 0.63
N CYS A 125 5.50 -9.32 0.29
CA CYS A 125 5.18 -8.86 -1.06
C CYS A 125 4.32 -7.61 -0.99
N THR A 126 4.12 -6.97 -2.14
CA THR A 126 3.10 -5.95 -2.34
C THR A 126 2.11 -6.38 -3.43
N SER A 127 1.02 -5.67 -3.62
CA SER A 127 0.12 -5.91 -4.76
C SER A 127 0.80 -5.74 -6.12
N ALA A 128 1.94 -5.05 -6.17
CA ALA A 128 2.72 -4.86 -7.39
C ALA A 128 3.52 -6.10 -7.80
N ASN A 129 4.03 -6.89 -6.83
CA ASN A 129 4.93 -8.03 -7.10
C ASN A 129 4.50 -9.35 -6.45
N ALA A 130 3.27 -9.45 -5.94
CA ALA A 130 2.81 -10.67 -5.27
C ALA A 130 2.87 -11.91 -6.18
N VAL A 131 2.51 -11.77 -7.46
CA VAL A 131 2.55 -12.86 -8.45
C VAL A 131 3.98 -13.32 -8.67
N GLU A 132 4.90 -12.39 -8.86
CA GLU A 132 6.33 -12.63 -9.08
C GLU A 132 6.95 -13.33 -7.84
N VAL A 133 6.68 -12.82 -6.64
CA VAL A 133 7.14 -13.43 -5.38
C VAL A 133 6.62 -14.86 -5.23
N ILE A 134 5.34 -15.11 -5.47
CA ILE A 134 4.76 -16.45 -5.38
C ILE A 134 5.37 -17.40 -6.42
N ASN A 135 5.61 -16.94 -7.65
CA ASN A 135 6.24 -17.75 -8.70
C ASN A 135 7.69 -18.09 -8.38
N SER A 136 8.42 -17.24 -7.65
CA SER A 136 9.81 -17.50 -7.25
C SER A 136 9.98 -18.60 -6.19
N LEU A 137 8.89 -19.01 -5.53
CA LEU A 137 8.92 -20.02 -4.47
C LEU A 137 8.73 -21.44 -5.04
N ASP A 138 9.61 -22.35 -4.68
CA ASP A 138 9.47 -23.79 -5.02
C ASP A 138 8.51 -24.47 -4.03
N ALA A 139 7.21 -24.16 -4.15
CA ALA A 139 6.15 -24.72 -3.33
C ALA A 139 4.80 -24.69 -4.05
N GLU A 140 4.04 -25.77 -3.96
CA GLU A 140 2.69 -25.89 -4.52
C GLU A 140 1.63 -25.24 -3.62
N THR A 141 1.84 -25.29 -2.31
CA THR A 141 0.92 -24.70 -1.31
C THR A 141 1.65 -23.58 -0.57
N ILE A 142 1.01 -22.39 -0.51
CA ILE A 142 1.58 -21.20 0.10
C ILE A 142 0.55 -20.59 1.05
N LEU A 143 0.99 -20.24 2.26
CA LEU A 143 0.21 -19.48 3.22
C LEU A 143 0.34 -18.00 2.89
N PHE A 144 -0.78 -17.30 2.64
CA PHE A 144 -0.75 -15.91 2.17
C PHE A 144 -1.69 -15.02 2.99
N GLY A 145 -1.24 -13.87 3.40
CA GLY A 145 -2.06 -12.92 4.16
C GLY A 145 -1.62 -11.46 4.04
N PRO A 146 -2.44 -10.54 4.56
CA PRO A 146 -3.72 -10.74 5.23
C PRO A 146 -4.96 -10.61 4.32
N ASP A 147 -4.83 -10.26 3.04
CA ASP A 147 -5.94 -9.99 2.13
C ASP A 147 -6.34 -11.24 1.31
N LYS A 148 -7.59 -11.71 1.49
CA LYS A 148 -8.10 -12.89 0.76
C LYS A 148 -8.31 -12.62 -0.73
N ASN A 149 -8.71 -11.40 -1.11
CA ASN A 149 -8.96 -11.07 -2.52
C ASN A 149 -7.65 -11.04 -3.30
N LEU A 150 -6.58 -10.47 -2.70
CA LEU A 150 -5.24 -10.54 -3.28
C LEU A 150 -4.74 -11.99 -3.32
N ALA A 151 -5.01 -12.82 -2.29
CA ALA A 151 -4.69 -14.24 -2.28
C ALA A 151 -5.37 -14.99 -3.45
N GLU A 152 -6.66 -14.75 -3.68
CA GLU A 152 -7.43 -15.30 -4.80
C GLU A 152 -6.84 -14.85 -6.15
N TYR A 153 -6.58 -13.54 -6.30
CA TYR A 153 -5.96 -12.99 -7.50
C TYR A 153 -4.60 -13.65 -7.83
N VAL A 154 -3.76 -13.82 -6.81
CA VAL A 154 -2.46 -14.48 -6.98
C VAL A 154 -2.63 -15.96 -7.34
N SER A 155 -3.59 -16.68 -6.71
CA SER A 155 -3.92 -18.05 -7.04
C SER A 155 -4.37 -18.20 -8.51
N GLU A 156 -5.26 -17.32 -8.98
CA GLU A 156 -5.71 -17.26 -10.38
C GLU A 156 -4.56 -17.05 -11.36
N LYS A 157 -3.58 -16.19 -11.01
CA LYS A 157 -2.44 -15.84 -11.90
C LYS A 157 -1.32 -16.87 -11.90
N THR A 158 -1.14 -17.62 -10.80
CA THR A 158 -0.01 -18.55 -10.64
C THR A 158 -0.42 -20.02 -10.77
N GLY A 159 -1.70 -20.34 -10.61
CA GLY A 159 -2.22 -21.70 -10.52
C GLY A 159 -1.83 -22.44 -9.23
N LYS A 160 -1.10 -21.81 -8.32
CA LYS A 160 -0.67 -22.42 -7.05
C LYS A 160 -1.80 -22.41 -6.02
N LYS A 161 -1.76 -23.37 -5.09
CA LYS A 161 -2.71 -23.42 -3.98
C LYS A 161 -2.34 -22.38 -2.93
N ILE A 162 -3.13 -21.32 -2.84
CA ILE A 162 -2.96 -20.26 -1.85
C ILE A 162 -3.96 -20.47 -0.70
N VAL A 163 -3.43 -20.50 0.52
CA VAL A 163 -4.23 -20.60 1.75
C VAL A 163 -4.25 -19.21 2.41
N PRO A 164 -5.40 -18.51 2.42
CA PRO A 164 -5.48 -17.17 2.98
C PRO A 164 -5.34 -17.14 4.51
N LEU A 165 -4.66 -16.13 5.05
CA LEU A 165 -4.42 -15.86 6.47
C LEU A 165 -4.69 -14.37 6.82
N PRO A 166 -5.71 -14.09 7.65
CA PRO A 166 -6.78 -14.98 8.08
C PRO A 166 -7.70 -15.37 6.90
N GLU A 167 -8.54 -16.37 7.08
CA GLU A 167 -9.46 -16.85 6.02
C GLU A 167 -10.35 -15.73 5.44
N ASN A 168 -10.73 -14.77 6.26
CA ASN A 168 -11.62 -13.67 5.92
C ASN A 168 -10.96 -12.28 6.08
N GLY A 169 -9.67 -12.14 5.83
CA GLY A 169 -9.00 -10.83 5.81
C GLY A 169 -9.31 -10.06 4.53
N PHE A 170 -9.53 -8.75 4.63
CA PHE A 170 -9.89 -7.91 3.48
C PHE A 170 -9.59 -6.43 3.73
N CYS A 171 -9.50 -5.66 2.65
CA CYS A 171 -9.47 -4.20 2.72
C CYS A 171 -10.90 -3.64 2.75
N PRO A 172 -11.33 -2.96 3.85
CA PRO A 172 -12.70 -2.42 3.93
C PRO A 172 -13.03 -1.42 2.81
N THR A 173 -12.05 -0.64 2.35
CA THR A 173 -12.27 0.34 1.27
C THR A 173 -12.49 -0.35 -0.08
N HIS A 174 -11.68 -1.37 -0.41
CA HIS A 174 -11.81 -2.07 -1.69
C HIS A 174 -13.03 -3.02 -1.73
N LEU A 175 -13.54 -3.43 -0.58
CA LEU A 175 -14.78 -4.22 -0.51
C LEU A 175 -16.05 -3.40 -0.84
N LEU A 176 -15.96 -2.06 -0.84
CA LEU A 176 -17.10 -1.20 -1.19
C LEU A 176 -17.44 -1.23 -2.67
N PHE A 177 -16.46 -1.52 -3.54
CA PHE A 177 -16.69 -1.54 -4.98
C PHE A 177 -17.51 -2.76 -5.43
N GLN A 178 -18.55 -2.49 -6.23
CA GLN A 178 -19.40 -3.50 -6.83
C GLN A 178 -19.39 -3.38 -8.37
N PRO A 179 -19.62 -4.48 -9.12
CA PRO A 179 -19.74 -4.43 -10.58
C PRO A 179 -20.77 -3.42 -11.09
N GLU A 180 -21.84 -3.22 -10.34
CA GLU A 180 -22.92 -2.28 -10.65
C GLU A 180 -22.42 -0.83 -10.68
N ASP A 181 -21.45 -0.48 -9.83
CA ASP A 181 -20.84 0.86 -9.84
C ASP A 181 -20.14 1.12 -11.18
N VAL A 182 -19.45 0.12 -11.72
CA VAL A 182 -18.82 0.19 -13.04
C VAL A 182 -19.88 0.34 -14.14
N MET A 183 -21.00 -0.39 -14.05
CA MET A 183 -22.08 -0.30 -15.03
C MET A 183 -22.68 1.10 -15.06
N VAL A 184 -22.89 1.71 -13.89
CA VAL A 184 -23.39 3.10 -13.80
C VAL A 184 -22.41 4.07 -14.48
N GLN A 185 -21.11 3.99 -14.17
CA GLN A 185 -20.09 4.83 -14.79
C GLN A 185 -19.98 4.61 -16.31
N LYS A 186 -20.11 3.37 -16.78
CA LYS A 186 -20.12 3.04 -18.21
C LYS A 186 -21.33 3.58 -18.98
N MET A 187 -22.46 3.84 -18.31
CA MET A 187 -23.62 4.50 -18.96
C MET A 187 -23.29 5.93 -19.40
N GLU A 188 -22.45 6.63 -18.64
CA GLU A 188 -22.02 8.02 -18.95
C GLU A 188 -20.71 8.05 -19.76
N HIS A 189 -19.83 7.07 -19.54
CA HIS A 189 -18.48 6.99 -20.10
C HIS A 189 -18.26 5.61 -20.73
N SER A 190 -18.99 5.31 -21.81
CA SER A 190 -19.04 3.97 -22.44
C SER A 190 -17.69 3.50 -23.00
N ASP A 191 -16.82 4.42 -23.40
CA ASP A 191 -15.47 4.19 -23.95
C ASP A 191 -14.38 4.12 -22.86
N ALA A 192 -14.72 4.40 -21.58
CA ALA A 192 -13.75 4.43 -20.51
C ALA A 192 -13.17 3.04 -20.21
N ILE A 193 -11.86 2.94 -20.03
CA ILE A 193 -11.18 1.72 -19.58
C ILE A 193 -11.36 1.57 -18.06
N VAL A 194 -11.73 0.38 -17.61
CA VAL A 194 -11.92 0.05 -16.20
C VAL A 194 -10.64 -0.52 -15.61
N MET A 195 -10.06 0.16 -14.63
CA MET A 195 -8.89 -0.33 -13.90
C MET A 195 -9.20 -0.46 -12.41
N VAL A 196 -8.90 -1.66 -11.85
CA VAL A 196 -9.21 -1.97 -10.45
C VAL A 196 -7.99 -2.50 -9.69
N HIS A 197 -8.02 -2.31 -8.37
CA HIS A 197 -6.98 -2.86 -7.49
C HIS A 197 -7.23 -4.35 -7.22
N PRO A 198 -6.19 -5.21 -7.10
CA PRO A 198 -6.35 -6.64 -6.84
C PRO A 198 -6.97 -6.97 -5.46
N GLU A 199 -7.06 -6.01 -4.52
CA GLU A 199 -7.82 -6.14 -3.27
C GLU A 199 -9.34 -6.06 -3.48
N CYS A 200 -9.84 -5.69 -4.66
CA CYS A 200 -11.25 -5.76 -5.00
C CYS A 200 -11.72 -7.22 -5.12
N SER A 201 -13.02 -7.44 -4.95
CA SER A 201 -13.62 -8.77 -5.08
C SER A 201 -13.36 -9.41 -6.45
N THR A 202 -13.48 -10.73 -6.54
CA THR A 202 -13.37 -11.47 -7.81
C THR A 202 -14.37 -10.96 -8.84
N GLU A 203 -15.59 -10.64 -8.43
CA GLU A 203 -16.64 -10.11 -9.29
C GLU A 203 -16.24 -8.76 -9.89
N MET A 204 -15.66 -7.89 -9.06
CA MET A 204 -15.18 -6.58 -9.50
C MET A 204 -13.96 -6.71 -10.44
N ARG A 205 -13.04 -7.65 -10.16
CA ARG A 205 -11.90 -7.92 -11.05
C ARG A 205 -12.32 -8.46 -12.42
N LYS A 206 -13.42 -9.22 -12.50
CA LYS A 206 -13.95 -9.77 -13.77
C LYS A 206 -14.52 -8.73 -14.73
N VAL A 207 -15.01 -7.59 -14.23
CA VAL A 207 -15.53 -6.51 -15.07
C VAL A 207 -14.47 -5.47 -15.43
N ALA A 208 -13.23 -5.64 -14.94
CA ALA A 208 -12.12 -4.74 -15.20
C ALA A 208 -11.38 -5.09 -16.49
N ASP A 209 -10.97 -4.06 -17.22
CA ASP A 209 -10.04 -4.20 -18.35
C ASP A 209 -8.59 -4.33 -17.89
N PHE A 210 -8.28 -3.77 -16.70
CA PHE A 210 -6.95 -3.83 -16.09
C PHE A 210 -7.03 -4.04 -14.58
N VAL A 211 -6.21 -4.97 -14.07
CA VAL A 211 -6.06 -5.22 -12.63
C VAL A 211 -4.60 -5.03 -12.23
N GLY A 212 -4.33 -4.11 -11.32
CA GLY A 212 -2.96 -3.82 -10.87
C GLY A 212 -2.87 -2.95 -9.62
N SER A 213 -1.66 -2.86 -9.05
CA SER A 213 -1.37 -1.91 -7.97
C SER A 213 -1.55 -0.46 -8.41
N THR A 214 -1.59 0.46 -7.47
CA THR A 214 -1.74 1.90 -7.80
C THR A 214 -0.63 2.42 -8.71
N SER A 215 0.62 1.97 -8.53
CA SER A 215 1.71 2.35 -9.44
C SER A 215 1.56 1.71 -10.82
N LYS A 216 1.12 0.44 -10.90
CA LYS A 216 0.79 -0.21 -12.19
C LYS A 216 -0.37 0.49 -12.89
N MET A 217 -1.38 1.00 -12.14
CA MET A 217 -2.46 1.81 -12.71
C MET A 217 -1.95 3.13 -13.29
N CYS A 218 -1.09 3.86 -12.55
CA CYS A 218 -0.49 5.10 -13.05
C CYS A 218 0.32 4.83 -14.34
N HIS A 219 1.13 3.80 -14.34
CA HIS A 219 1.93 3.42 -15.51
C HIS A 219 1.05 3.04 -16.70
N PHE A 220 0.05 2.19 -16.50
CA PHE A 220 -0.92 1.82 -17.53
C PHE A 220 -1.66 3.03 -18.09
N ALA A 221 -2.11 3.95 -17.22
CA ALA A 221 -2.75 5.17 -17.66
C ALA A 221 -1.81 6.06 -18.49
N ASN A 222 -0.53 6.16 -18.13
CA ASN A 222 0.47 6.94 -18.86
C ASN A 222 0.73 6.38 -20.28
N GLU A 223 0.80 5.06 -20.42
CA GLU A 223 1.10 4.40 -21.69
C GLU A 223 -0.13 4.23 -22.59
N SER A 224 -1.34 4.19 -22.02
CA SER A 224 -2.57 3.98 -22.78
C SER A 224 -2.92 5.18 -23.65
N ASN A 225 -3.44 4.91 -24.85
CA ASN A 225 -4.03 5.92 -25.73
C ASN A 225 -5.46 6.32 -25.35
N ALA A 226 -6.10 5.61 -24.40
CA ALA A 226 -7.43 5.92 -23.93
C ALA A 226 -7.47 7.30 -23.23
N LYS A 227 -8.60 7.94 -23.33
CA LYS A 227 -8.83 9.27 -22.73
C LYS A 227 -9.66 9.23 -21.46
N ASN A 228 -10.43 8.17 -21.28
CA ASN A 228 -11.38 8.02 -20.19
C ASN A 228 -11.08 6.74 -19.41
N PHE A 229 -11.03 6.84 -18.07
CA PHE A 229 -10.73 5.72 -17.17
C PHE A 229 -11.72 5.70 -16.00
N ILE A 230 -12.28 4.54 -15.71
CA ILE A 230 -13.02 4.26 -14.48
C ILE A 230 -12.07 3.58 -13.50
N VAL A 231 -11.93 4.15 -12.30
CA VAL A 231 -10.91 3.77 -11.32
C VAL A 231 -11.57 3.09 -10.12
N GLY A 232 -11.31 1.79 -9.95
CA GLY A 232 -11.77 0.97 -8.83
C GLY A 232 -10.70 0.82 -7.74
N THR A 233 -10.32 1.93 -7.12
CA THR A 233 -9.48 1.98 -5.92
C THR A 233 -9.73 3.28 -5.16
N GLU A 234 -9.03 3.52 -4.06
CA GLU A 234 -9.24 4.68 -3.17
C GLU A 234 -9.01 6.02 -3.89
N GLU A 235 -9.87 7.02 -3.61
CA GLU A 235 -9.98 8.30 -4.33
C GLU A 235 -8.69 9.09 -4.50
N GLY A 236 -7.78 9.01 -3.53
CA GLY A 236 -6.54 9.81 -3.51
C GLY A 236 -5.63 9.61 -4.71
N ILE A 237 -5.72 8.46 -5.39
CA ILE A 237 -4.94 8.18 -6.60
C ILE A 237 -5.32 9.11 -7.75
N LEU A 238 -6.57 9.62 -7.78
CA LEU A 238 -7.06 10.49 -8.86
C LEU A 238 -6.22 11.76 -8.99
N HIS A 239 -5.69 12.28 -7.87
CA HIS A 239 -4.82 13.45 -7.88
C HIS A 239 -3.54 13.20 -8.69
N ARG A 240 -2.85 12.07 -8.42
CA ARG A 240 -1.64 11.69 -9.16
C ARG A 240 -1.95 11.37 -10.62
N LEU A 241 -2.99 10.59 -10.88
CA LEU A 241 -3.40 10.25 -12.24
C LEU A 241 -3.68 11.49 -13.09
N GLY A 242 -4.46 12.45 -12.56
CA GLY A 242 -4.77 13.69 -13.27
C GLY A 242 -3.56 14.60 -13.45
N LYS A 243 -2.65 14.66 -12.45
CA LYS A 243 -1.42 15.46 -12.52
C LYS A 243 -0.44 14.92 -13.56
N GLU A 244 -0.29 13.59 -13.65
CA GLU A 244 0.57 12.94 -14.63
C GLU A 244 -0.02 12.87 -16.04
N ASN A 245 -1.37 12.96 -16.17
CA ASN A 245 -2.10 12.84 -17.43
C ASN A 245 -3.15 13.98 -17.58
N PRO A 246 -2.74 15.23 -17.80
CA PRO A 246 -3.66 16.38 -17.81
C PRO A 246 -4.64 16.37 -18.99
N ASP A 247 -4.43 15.52 -19.98
CA ASP A 247 -5.27 15.36 -21.18
C ASP A 247 -6.22 14.15 -21.09
N LYS A 248 -6.32 13.49 -19.92
CA LYS A 248 -7.15 12.32 -19.66
C LYS A 248 -8.12 12.58 -18.51
N ASN A 249 -9.23 11.84 -18.51
CA ASN A 249 -10.26 11.92 -17.49
C ASN A 249 -10.28 10.64 -16.66
N PHE A 250 -10.40 10.80 -15.35
CA PHE A 250 -10.43 9.71 -14.39
C PHE A 250 -11.67 9.83 -13.52
N TYR A 251 -12.52 8.81 -13.58
CA TYR A 251 -13.78 8.72 -12.86
C TYR A 251 -13.67 7.63 -11.79
N LEU A 252 -14.03 7.95 -10.56
CA LEU A 252 -14.07 6.94 -9.51
C LEU A 252 -15.25 6.00 -9.76
N ALA A 253 -15.03 4.69 -9.68
CA ALA A 253 -16.12 3.71 -9.83
C ALA A 253 -17.19 3.93 -8.75
N TYR A 254 -16.77 4.24 -7.51
CA TYR A 254 -17.65 4.54 -6.38
C TYR A 254 -17.08 5.70 -5.55
N GLU A 255 -17.81 6.80 -5.45
CA GLU A 255 -17.37 8.02 -4.74
C GLU A 255 -17.13 7.83 -3.23
N GLY A 256 -17.77 6.83 -2.62
CA GLY A 256 -17.60 6.49 -1.21
C GLY A 256 -16.31 5.72 -0.90
N ALA A 257 -15.47 5.42 -1.88
CA ALA A 257 -14.22 4.65 -1.70
C ALA A 257 -13.11 5.51 -1.09
N ILE A 258 -13.29 5.92 0.13
CA ILE A 258 -12.37 6.75 0.91
C ILE A 258 -11.81 5.92 2.06
N CYS A 259 -10.49 5.84 2.18
CA CYS A 259 -9.84 5.26 3.35
C CYS A 259 -9.71 6.30 4.47
N PRO A 260 -10.55 6.26 5.52
CA PRO A 260 -10.53 7.28 6.55
C PRO A 260 -9.20 7.35 7.30
N ASN A 261 -8.50 6.22 7.41
CA ASN A 261 -7.22 6.16 8.09
C ASN A 261 -6.09 6.85 7.30
N MET A 262 -6.08 6.74 5.97
CA MET A 262 -5.16 7.49 5.11
C MET A 262 -5.43 9.00 5.20
N LYS A 263 -6.71 9.40 5.31
CA LYS A 263 -7.11 10.82 5.41
C LYS A 263 -6.86 11.46 6.79
N LEU A 264 -6.41 10.69 7.78
CA LEU A 264 -6.01 11.24 9.09
C LEU A 264 -4.75 12.10 9.01
N THR A 265 -3.88 11.89 8.03
CA THR A 265 -2.73 12.77 7.79
C THR A 265 -3.22 14.08 7.18
N THR A 266 -3.03 15.19 7.89
CA THR A 266 -3.32 16.56 7.44
C THR A 266 -2.05 17.39 7.47
N LEU A 267 -2.03 18.55 6.78
CA LEU A 267 -0.88 19.48 6.83
C LEU A 267 -0.52 19.89 8.26
N ASP A 268 -1.52 20.15 9.12
CA ASP A 268 -1.29 20.54 10.51
C ASP A 268 -0.62 19.44 11.33
N ARG A 269 -1.10 18.18 11.14
CA ARG A 269 -0.50 17.01 11.82
C ARG A 269 0.90 16.74 11.33
N LEU A 270 1.15 16.86 10.03
CA LEU A 270 2.46 16.69 9.42
C LEU A 270 3.41 17.79 9.91
N TYR A 271 2.97 19.06 9.89
CA TYR A 271 3.76 20.19 10.42
C TYR A 271 4.15 19.97 11.88
N THR A 272 3.16 19.59 12.70
CA THR A 272 3.37 19.39 14.14
C THR A 272 4.31 18.20 14.40
N ALA A 273 4.12 17.08 13.71
CA ALA A 273 4.98 15.91 13.83
C ALA A 273 6.42 16.24 13.47
N LEU A 274 6.65 16.97 12.37
CA LEU A 274 7.97 17.36 11.92
C LEU A 274 8.59 18.43 12.83
N LYS A 275 7.83 19.44 13.27
CA LYS A 275 8.30 20.52 14.15
C LYS A 275 8.79 20.00 15.50
N GLU A 276 7.97 19.14 16.11
CA GLU A 276 8.20 18.61 17.46
C GLU A 276 8.96 17.28 17.45
N GLU A 277 9.24 16.71 16.27
CA GLU A 277 9.83 15.38 16.06
C GLU A 277 9.12 14.29 16.87
N LYS A 278 7.79 14.42 16.95
CA LYS A 278 6.95 13.49 17.69
C LYS A 278 6.36 12.39 16.81
N ASN A 279 5.73 11.42 17.45
CA ASN A 279 5.17 10.24 16.79
C ASN A 279 6.24 9.41 16.08
N VAL A 280 7.42 9.28 16.71
CA VAL A 280 8.49 8.41 16.22
C VAL A 280 8.03 6.96 16.28
N VAL A 281 8.06 6.29 15.14
CA VAL A 281 7.73 4.89 15.03
C VAL A 281 8.89 4.05 15.55
N LYS A 282 8.59 3.17 16.51
CA LYS A 282 9.57 2.27 17.12
C LYS A 282 9.11 0.83 16.96
N VAL A 283 9.97 -0.01 16.41
CA VAL A 283 9.78 -1.45 16.35
C VAL A 283 10.81 -2.11 17.28
N PRO A 284 10.40 -3.01 18.17
CA PRO A 284 11.34 -3.73 19.05
C PRO A 284 12.45 -4.40 18.23
N GLU A 285 13.71 -4.28 18.65
CA GLU A 285 14.87 -4.73 17.88
C GLU A 285 14.79 -6.20 17.44
N ALA A 286 14.36 -7.09 18.35
CA ALA A 286 14.19 -8.52 18.05
C ALA A 286 13.14 -8.77 16.94
N VAL A 287 12.09 -7.95 16.87
CA VAL A 287 11.07 -8.00 15.80
C VAL A 287 11.64 -7.42 14.53
N ALA A 288 12.25 -6.24 14.61
CA ALA A 288 12.82 -5.53 13.46
C ALA A 288 13.85 -6.38 12.71
N LYS A 289 14.76 -7.06 13.44
CA LYS A 289 15.78 -7.95 12.86
C LYS A 289 15.18 -9.07 12.02
N LYS A 290 14.12 -9.72 12.51
CA LYS A 290 13.44 -10.82 11.78
C LYS A 290 12.61 -10.29 10.61
N ALA A 291 11.82 -9.23 10.83
CA ALA A 291 10.98 -8.63 9.81
C ALA A 291 11.80 -7.99 8.66
N ARG A 292 13.01 -7.53 8.93
CA ARG A 292 13.91 -6.98 7.91
C ARG A 292 14.25 -8.00 6.85
N ALA A 293 14.61 -9.23 7.23
CA ALA A 293 14.96 -10.27 6.27
C ALA A 293 13.81 -10.57 5.29
N SER A 294 12.57 -10.63 5.79
CA SER A 294 11.39 -10.86 4.93
C SER A 294 11.06 -9.65 4.03
N LEU A 295 11.31 -8.43 4.51
CA LEU A 295 11.13 -7.20 3.71
C LEU A 295 12.21 -7.05 2.64
N GLU A 296 13.48 -7.31 2.96
CA GLU A 296 14.60 -7.22 2.00
C GLU A 296 14.42 -8.24 0.88
N ARG A 297 14.04 -9.47 1.22
CA ARG A 297 13.79 -10.53 0.25
C ARG A 297 12.69 -10.17 -0.77
N MET A 298 11.75 -9.30 -0.41
CA MET A 298 10.73 -8.78 -1.32
C MET A 298 11.33 -7.99 -2.51
N PHE A 299 12.53 -7.43 -2.35
CA PHE A 299 13.19 -6.62 -3.37
C PHE A 299 14.10 -7.42 -4.30
N GLU A 300 14.35 -8.70 -3.98
CA GLU A 300 15.20 -9.61 -4.75
C GLU A 300 14.47 -10.22 -5.96
N VAL A 301 13.14 -10.01 -6.04
CA VAL A 301 12.24 -10.58 -7.05
C VAL A 301 11.74 -9.48 -7.99
#